data_ed8591cb49a6d33340fb3ee3333116e7
#
_entry.id   ed8591cb49a6d33340fb3ee3333116e7
#
_cell.length_a   1.000
_cell.length_b   1.000
_cell.length_c   1.000
_cell.angle_alpha   90.00
_cell.angle_beta   90.00
_cell.angle_gamma   90.00
#
_symmetry.space_group_name_H-M   'P 1'
#
loop_
_entity.id
_entity.type
_entity.pdbx_description
1 polymer ?
#
loop_
_entity_poly.entity_id
_entity_poly.type
_entity_poly.pdbx_seq_one_letter_code
_entity_poly.pdbx_strand_id
1 'polypeptide(L)'
;MSKQSNLRGVVEAVSVVLVSFFGAVLIISLLMSNKSDGTSSNAMVVDNSEQNTQPVAEVAVANESPASSGSISGEKIVQANCAMCHAAGLMNAPKIGDAGQWAPRIALGKETLISHAINGIRTMPAKGGNAALSDEEVAAAVVHMVNASGGSF
;
A
#
# COMPACT_ATOMS: atom_id res chain seq x y z
N MET A 1 24.14 29.18 47.77
CA MET A 1 24.75 27.84 47.61
C MET A 1 23.78 26.76 47.11
N SER A 2 22.52 27.08 46.76
CA SER A 2 21.49 26.07 46.36
C SER A 2 21.36 25.78 44.85
N LYS A 3 22.02 26.56 44.00
CA LYS A 3 21.88 26.43 42.54
C LYS A 3 22.79 25.36 41.91
N GLN A 4 23.88 25.01 42.59
CA GLN A 4 24.81 23.98 42.08
C GLN A 4 24.38 22.53 42.37
N SER A 5 23.59 22.29 43.41
CA SER A 5 23.10 20.96 43.75
C SER A 5 22.03 20.43 42.75
N ASN A 6 21.20 21.33 42.24
CA ASN A 6 20.18 20.95 41.26
C ASN A 6 20.75 20.63 39.87
N LEU A 7 21.87 21.26 39.50
CA LEU A 7 22.50 21.01 38.19
C LEU A 7 23.17 19.63 38.14
N ARG A 8 23.77 19.17 39.25
CA ARG A 8 24.36 17.80 39.31
C ARG A 8 23.31 16.73 39.21
N GLY A 9 22.17 16.85 39.90
CA GLY A 9 21.08 15.88 39.81
C GLY A 9 20.45 15.77 38.42
N VAL A 10 20.33 16.90 37.73
CA VAL A 10 19.81 16.92 36.34
C VAL A 10 20.79 16.28 35.36
N VAL A 11 22.09 16.51 35.50
CA VAL A 11 23.13 15.93 34.66
C VAL A 11 23.21 14.42 34.85
N GLU A 12 23.10 13.90 36.08
CA GLU A 12 23.08 12.46 36.35
C GLU A 12 21.82 11.79 35.79
N ALA A 13 20.65 12.41 35.96
CA ALA A 13 19.39 11.87 35.42
C ALA A 13 19.40 11.81 33.88
N VAL A 14 19.92 12.83 33.20
CA VAL A 14 20.04 12.85 31.75
C VAL A 14 21.06 11.83 31.24
N SER A 15 22.16 11.63 31.98
CA SER A 15 23.19 10.64 31.62
C SER A 15 22.64 9.20 31.68
N VAL A 16 21.87 8.86 32.70
CA VAL A 16 21.25 7.52 32.83
C VAL A 16 20.24 7.24 31.73
N VAL A 17 19.43 8.24 31.35
CA VAL A 17 18.46 8.09 30.26
C VAL A 17 19.16 7.90 28.91
N LEU A 18 20.23 8.64 28.63
CA LEU A 18 21.00 8.52 27.39
C LEU A 18 21.70 7.15 27.26
N VAL A 19 22.31 6.66 28.33
CA VAL A 19 22.98 5.34 28.32
C VAL A 19 21.95 4.23 28.11
N SER A 20 20.76 4.32 28.71
CA SER A 20 19.67 3.35 28.54
C SER A 20 19.15 3.36 27.08
N PHE A 21 19.02 4.53 26.46
CA PHE A 21 18.56 4.65 25.07
C PHE A 21 19.58 4.12 24.05
N PHE A 22 20.88 4.42 24.25
CA PHE A 22 21.94 3.91 23.38
C PHE A 22 22.13 2.41 23.51
N GLY A 23 21.99 1.86 24.73
CA GLY A 23 22.04 0.42 24.96
C GLY A 23 20.93 -0.35 24.22
N ALA A 24 19.70 0.15 24.25
CA ALA A 24 18.56 -0.45 23.55
C ALA A 24 18.73 -0.43 22.02
N VAL A 25 19.24 0.67 21.45
CA VAL A 25 19.47 0.79 20.01
C VAL A 25 20.57 -0.19 19.55
N LEU A 26 21.64 -0.37 20.33
CA LEU A 26 22.72 -1.30 20.01
C LEU A 26 22.24 -2.76 20.01
N ILE A 27 21.41 -3.14 20.96
CA ILE A 27 20.84 -4.49 21.05
C ILE A 27 19.92 -4.78 19.86
N ILE A 28 19.09 -3.82 19.46
CA ILE A 28 18.18 -3.96 18.30
C ILE A 28 19.00 -4.07 17.01
N SER A 29 20.08 -3.30 16.83
CA SER A 29 20.98 -3.41 15.67
C SER A 29 21.65 -4.78 15.57
N LEU A 30 22.07 -5.36 16.69
CA LEU A 30 22.70 -6.68 16.73
C LEU A 30 21.71 -7.81 16.41
N LEU A 31 20.45 -7.68 16.82
CA LEU A 31 19.40 -8.66 16.53
C LEU A 31 18.93 -8.61 15.06
N MET A 32 19.01 -7.44 14.40
CA MET A 32 18.65 -7.31 12.98
C MET A 32 19.75 -7.75 12.01
N SER A 33 21.01 -7.84 12.46
CA SER A 33 22.15 -8.25 11.61
C SER A 33 22.29 -9.75 11.43
N ASN A 34 21.46 -10.58 12.07
CA ASN A 34 21.59 -12.04 12.00
C ASN A 34 20.52 -12.71 11.12
N LYS A 35 20.02 -12.01 10.08
CA LYS A 35 19.08 -12.62 9.13
C LYS A 35 19.43 -12.28 7.69
N SER A 36 20.58 -12.77 7.24
CA SER A 36 20.88 -12.90 5.81
C SER A 36 22.04 -13.88 5.62
N ASP A 37 21.74 -15.17 5.52
CA ASP A 37 22.56 -16.13 4.80
C ASP A 37 21.65 -17.26 4.31
N GLY A 38 21.35 -17.22 3.05
CA GLY A 38 20.65 -18.25 2.31
C GLY A 38 21.11 -18.20 0.86
N THR A 39 22.43 -18.35 0.68
CA THR A 39 23.04 -18.68 -0.61
C THR A 39 22.47 -20.01 -1.10
N SER A 40 21.86 -20.02 -2.26
CA SER A 40 21.82 -21.22 -3.10
C SER A 40 22.01 -20.83 -4.55
N SER A 41 23.26 -20.90 -4.93
CA SER A 41 23.69 -21.07 -6.31
C SER A 41 23.18 -22.43 -6.80
N ASN A 42 22.42 -22.45 -7.88
CA ASN A 42 22.45 -23.59 -8.79
C ASN A 42 22.25 -23.07 -10.23
N ALA A 43 23.38 -22.88 -10.84
CA ALA A 43 23.50 -22.91 -12.29
C ALA A 43 23.24 -24.35 -12.74
N MET A 44 22.20 -24.55 -13.53
CA MET A 44 22.11 -25.66 -14.45
C MET A 44 21.50 -25.17 -15.76
N VAL A 45 22.40 -24.88 -16.68
CA VAL A 45 22.12 -24.82 -18.11
C VAL A 45 21.73 -26.22 -18.53
N VAL A 46 20.48 -26.41 -18.97
CA VAL A 46 20.08 -27.50 -19.82
C VAL A 46 19.43 -26.89 -21.03
N ASP A 47 20.22 -26.87 -22.08
CA ASP A 47 19.84 -26.81 -23.48
C ASP A 47 18.82 -27.93 -23.78
N ASN A 48 17.63 -27.56 -24.20
CA ASN A 48 16.68 -28.44 -24.86
C ASN A 48 15.89 -27.60 -25.88
N SER A 49 16.60 -27.16 -26.91
CA SER A 49 16.02 -26.91 -28.21
C SER A 49 15.72 -28.26 -28.84
N GLU A 50 14.51 -28.39 -29.25
CA GLU A 50 13.92 -29.33 -30.22
C GLU A 50 12.73 -30.11 -29.68
N GLN A 51 11.67 -29.96 -30.39
CA GLN A 51 10.39 -30.70 -30.41
C GLN A 51 9.24 -30.09 -29.62
N ASN A 52 8.57 -29.13 -30.22
CA ASN A 52 7.12 -29.19 -30.33
C ASN A 52 6.58 -28.31 -31.47
N THR A 53 6.75 -28.71 -32.70
CA THR A 53 5.92 -28.27 -33.81
C THR A 53 4.75 -29.23 -33.94
N GLN A 54 3.68 -29.02 -33.17
CA GLN A 54 2.37 -29.56 -33.48
C GLN A 54 1.52 -28.44 -34.08
N PRO A 55 0.80 -28.67 -35.18
CA PRO A 55 -0.08 -27.68 -35.74
C PRO A 55 -1.20 -27.39 -34.75
N VAL A 56 -1.26 -26.11 -34.32
CA VAL A 56 -2.35 -25.63 -33.47
C VAL A 56 -3.63 -25.69 -34.27
N ALA A 57 -4.50 -26.59 -33.87
CA ALA A 57 -5.87 -26.62 -34.35
C ALA A 57 -6.53 -25.28 -34.07
N GLU A 58 -7.22 -24.80 -35.10
CA GLU A 58 -8.12 -23.67 -35.14
C GLU A 58 -8.83 -23.43 -33.82
N VAL A 59 -8.34 -22.44 -33.07
CA VAL A 59 -9.06 -21.94 -31.88
C VAL A 59 -10.21 -21.14 -32.38
N ALA A 60 -11.39 -21.74 -32.33
CA ALA A 60 -12.63 -21.00 -32.42
C ALA A 60 -12.57 -19.86 -31.40
N VAL A 61 -12.59 -18.63 -31.85
CA VAL A 61 -12.73 -17.45 -31.01
C VAL A 61 -14.15 -17.49 -30.44
N ALA A 62 -14.33 -18.27 -29.40
CA ALA A 62 -15.46 -18.08 -28.51
C ALA A 62 -15.26 -16.71 -27.90
N ASN A 63 -16.14 -15.80 -28.21
CA ASN A 63 -16.25 -14.48 -27.62
C ASN A 63 -16.64 -14.68 -26.15
N GLU A 64 -15.70 -15.14 -25.32
CA GLU A 64 -15.87 -15.16 -23.88
C GLU A 64 -15.70 -13.73 -23.38
N SER A 65 -16.84 -13.07 -23.25
CA SER A 65 -17.01 -12.02 -22.26
C SER A 65 -16.34 -12.49 -20.97
N PRO A 66 -15.41 -11.74 -20.37
CA PRO A 66 -14.80 -12.14 -19.12
C PRO A 66 -15.80 -11.94 -17.98
N ALA A 67 -16.76 -12.87 -17.89
CA ALA A 67 -17.58 -13.06 -16.71
C ALA A 67 -16.85 -14.03 -15.77
N SER A 68 -15.62 -13.70 -15.38
CA SER A 68 -15.05 -14.25 -14.17
C SER A 68 -15.54 -13.39 -13.02
N SER A 69 -16.70 -13.74 -12.51
CA SER A 69 -17.28 -13.26 -11.26
C SER A 69 -16.52 -13.83 -10.05
N GLY A 70 -15.20 -13.64 -10.02
CA GLY A 70 -14.48 -13.53 -8.80
C GLY A 70 -14.76 -12.13 -8.26
N SER A 71 -15.46 -12.02 -7.13
CA SER A 71 -15.81 -10.73 -6.56
C SER A 71 -14.57 -9.84 -6.50
N ILE A 72 -14.55 -8.76 -7.28
CA ILE A 72 -13.48 -7.78 -7.30
C ILE A 72 -13.35 -7.25 -5.87
N SER A 73 -12.26 -7.61 -5.20
CA SER A 73 -12.04 -7.17 -3.82
C SER A 73 -11.50 -5.75 -3.83
N GLY A 74 -12.38 -4.79 -3.60
CA GLY A 74 -12.00 -3.39 -3.46
C GLY A 74 -10.90 -3.18 -2.42
N GLU A 75 -10.92 -3.95 -1.32
CA GLU A 75 -9.88 -3.93 -0.29
C GLU A 75 -8.50 -4.28 -0.86
N LYS A 76 -8.38 -5.37 -1.62
CA LYS A 76 -7.10 -5.77 -2.21
C LYS A 76 -6.55 -4.72 -3.17
N ILE A 77 -7.44 -4.11 -3.97
CA ILE A 77 -7.05 -3.04 -4.88
C ILE A 77 -6.57 -1.81 -4.10
N VAL A 78 -7.28 -1.43 -3.05
CA VAL A 78 -6.87 -0.32 -2.17
C VAL A 78 -5.51 -0.57 -1.57
N GLN A 79 -5.26 -1.75 -1.02
CA GLN A 79 -3.97 -2.11 -0.42
C GLN A 79 -2.82 -2.05 -1.43
N ALA A 80 -3.04 -2.54 -2.64
CA ALA A 80 -2.00 -2.64 -3.66
C ALA A 80 -1.70 -1.30 -4.37
N ASN A 81 -2.71 -0.42 -4.56
CA ASN A 81 -2.57 0.74 -5.45
C ASN A 81 -2.88 2.08 -4.79
N CYS A 82 -3.76 2.14 -3.79
CA CYS A 82 -4.28 3.39 -3.25
C CYS A 82 -3.70 3.74 -1.88
N ALA A 83 -3.36 2.74 -1.08
CA ALA A 83 -2.95 2.90 0.31
C ALA A 83 -1.68 3.74 0.47
N MET A 84 -0.78 3.75 -0.51
CA MET A 84 0.43 4.57 -0.45
C MET A 84 0.10 6.04 -0.15
N CYS A 85 -0.93 6.59 -0.78
CA CYS A 85 -1.35 7.97 -0.55
C CYS A 85 -2.47 8.06 0.49
N HIS A 86 -3.47 7.20 0.40
CA HIS A 86 -4.69 7.32 1.22
C HIS A 86 -4.59 6.74 2.63
N ALA A 87 -3.61 5.89 2.95
CA ALA A 87 -3.40 5.47 4.34
C ALA A 87 -2.75 6.57 5.19
N ALA A 88 -1.77 7.27 4.63
CA ALA A 88 -1.01 8.30 5.33
C ALA A 88 -1.50 9.74 5.08
N GLY A 89 -2.33 9.97 4.05
CA GLY A 89 -2.77 11.31 3.66
C GLY A 89 -1.72 12.07 2.84
N LEU A 90 -0.87 11.35 2.10
CA LEU A 90 0.16 11.98 1.28
C LEU A 90 -0.45 12.84 0.17
N MET A 91 0.23 13.91 -0.20
CA MET A 91 -0.21 14.84 -1.25
C MET A 91 -1.63 15.38 -1.05
N ASN A 92 -2.05 15.53 0.22
CA ASN A 92 -3.39 15.96 0.59
C ASN A 92 -4.51 14.97 0.18
N ALA A 93 -4.19 13.68 0.03
CA ALA A 93 -5.18 12.63 -0.16
C ALA A 93 -6.03 12.46 1.10
N PRO A 94 -7.36 12.28 1.00
CA PRO A 94 -8.19 12.00 2.16
C PRO A 94 -7.80 10.65 2.77
N LYS A 95 -7.56 10.63 4.08
CA LYS A 95 -7.15 9.41 4.79
C LYS A 95 -8.31 8.44 4.92
N ILE A 96 -8.04 7.18 4.62
CA ILE A 96 -9.01 6.09 4.86
C ILE A 96 -9.33 6.04 6.36
N GLY A 97 -10.62 5.96 6.70
CA GLY A 97 -11.13 5.96 8.07
C GLY A 97 -11.39 7.36 8.65
N ASP A 98 -10.98 8.43 7.99
CA ASP A 98 -11.23 9.80 8.46
C ASP A 98 -12.56 10.33 7.88
N ALA A 99 -13.66 10.11 8.63
CA ALA A 99 -14.99 10.54 8.21
C ALA A 99 -15.08 12.06 7.95
N GLY A 100 -14.31 12.87 8.68
CA GLY A 100 -14.33 14.33 8.51
C GLY A 100 -13.76 14.75 7.15
N GLN A 101 -12.68 14.09 6.71
CA GLN A 101 -12.10 14.34 5.41
C GLN A 101 -12.94 13.76 4.27
N TRP A 102 -13.66 12.66 4.51
CA TRP A 102 -14.46 12.00 3.48
C TRP A 102 -15.88 12.59 3.33
N ALA A 103 -16.50 13.10 4.40
CA ALA A 103 -17.88 13.60 4.35
C ALA A 103 -18.15 14.59 3.20
N PRO A 104 -17.34 15.64 2.95
CA PRO A 104 -17.60 16.57 1.86
C PRO A 104 -17.43 15.94 0.47
N ARG A 105 -16.69 14.83 0.37
CA ARG A 105 -16.54 14.08 -0.88
C ARG A 105 -17.72 13.15 -1.09
N ILE A 106 -18.11 12.40 -0.07
CA ILE A 106 -19.28 11.50 -0.09
C ILE A 106 -20.54 12.26 -0.50
N ALA A 107 -20.69 13.50 -0.07
CA ALA A 107 -21.80 14.37 -0.45
C ALA A 107 -21.89 14.65 -1.97
N LEU A 108 -20.81 14.44 -2.73
CA LEU A 108 -20.83 14.57 -4.21
C LEU A 108 -21.47 13.37 -4.91
N GLY A 109 -21.69 12.28 -4.20
CA GLY A 109 -22.27 11.05 -4.72
C GLY A 109 -21.24 10.07 -5.29
N LYS A 110 -21.70 8.81 -5.38
CA LYS A 110 -20.87 7.65 -5.75
C LYS A 110 -20.24 7.81 -7.14
N GLU A 111 -21.04 8.14 -8.14
CA GLU A 111 -20.62 8.24 -9.54
C GLU A 111 -19.56 9.32 -9.72
N THR A 112 -19.71 10.45 -9.01
CA THR A 112 -18.73 11.55 -9.06
C THR A 112 -17.38 11.11 -8.47
N LEU A 113 -17.39 10.38 -7.35
CA LEU A 113 -16.17 9.90 -6.72
C LEU A 113 -15.46 8.87 -7.61
N ILE A 114 -16.21 7.96 -8.20
CA ILE A 114 -15.67 6.96 -9.13
C ILE A 114 -15.06 7.66 -10.36
N SER A 115 -15.78 8.60 -10.94
CA SER A 115 -15.28 9.38 -12.09
C SER A 115 -13.99 10.13 -11.76
N HIS A 116 -13.91 10.76 -10.58
CA HIS A 116 -12.68 11.42 -10.11
C HIS A 116 -11.51 10.45 -9.94
N ALA A 117 -11.76 9.24 -9.48
CA ALA A 117 -10.71 8.25 -9.31
C ALA A 117 -10.22 7.67 -10.64
N ILE A 118 -11.14 7.46 -11.60
CA ILE A 118 -10.80 6.96 -12.94
C ILE A 118 -10.01 8.01 -13.75
N ASN A 119 -10.46 9.27 -13.72
CA ASN A 119 -9.87 10.32 -14.54
C ASN A 119 -8.76 11.11 -13.85
N GLY A 120 -8.62 10.94 -12.53
CA GLY A 120 -7.75 11.77 -11.69
C GLY A 120 -8.42 13.07 -11.27
N ILE A 121 -7.96 13.64 -10.16
CA ILE A 121 -8.44 14.92 -9.65
C ILE A 121 -7.34 15.65 -8.87
N ARG A 122 -7.05 16.89 -9.21
CA ARG A 122 -5.98 17.72 -8.60
C ARG A 122 -4.63 17.01 -8.65
N THR A 123 -4.08 16.62 -7.49
CA THR A 123 -2.81 15.89 -7.37
C THR A 123 -2.95 14.38 -7.47
N MET A 124 -4.17 13.85 -7.45
CA MET A 124 -4.42 12.43 -7.62
C MET A 124 -4.36 12.06 -9.11
N PRO A 125 -3.46 11.18 -9.53
CA PRO A 125 -3.41 10.71 -10.91
C PRO A 125 -4.59 9.81 -11.24
N ALA A 126 -4.90 9.68 -12.52
CA ALA A 126 -5.90 8.76 -13.04
C ALA A 126 -5.63 7.32 -12.53
N LYS A 127 -6.66 6.65 -12.03
CA LYS A 127 -6.61 5.27 -11.49
C LYS A 127 -5.53 5.08 -10.42
N GLY A 128 -5.22 6.14 -9.64
CA GLY A 128 -4.16 6.11 -8.65
C GLY A 128 -2.75 5.93 -9.23
N GLY A 129 -2.57 6.17 -10.54
CA GLY A 129 -1.32 6.00 -11.27
C GLY A 129 -1.13 4.61 -11.89
N ASN A 130 -2.08 3.70 -11.73
CA ASN A 130 -2.03 2.37 -12.33
C ASN A 130 -3.05 2.26 -13.49
N ALA A 131 -2.61 2.55 -14.70
CA ALA A 131 -3.44 2.50 -15.91
C ALA A 131 -3.95 1.09 -16.26
N ALA A 132 -3.38 0.04 -15.67
CA ALA A 132 -3.80 -1.34 -15.92
C ALA A 132 -5.09 -1.72 -15.17
N LEU A 133 -5.50 -0.93 -14.17
CA LEU A 133 -6.77 -1.16 -13.48
C LEU A 133 -7.96 -0.93 -14.40
N SER A 134 -8.95 -1.82 -14.36
CA SER A 134 -10.22 -1.57 -15.02
C SER A 134 -11.03 -0.52 -14.24
N ASP A 135 -12.04 0.06 -14.88
CA ASP A 135 -12.89 1.06 -14.24
C ASP A 135 -13.73 0.43 -13.11
N GLU A 136 -14.11 -0.84 -13.26
CA GLU A 136 -14.82 -1.60 -12.23
C GLU A 136 -13.95 -1.86 -11.00
N GLU A 137 -12.67 -2.15 -11.19
CA GLU A 137 -11.71 -2.31 -10.08
C GLU A 137 -11.53 -1.00 -9.32
N VAL A 138 -11.40 0.12 -10.04
CA VAL A 138 -11.33 1.44 -9.43
C VAL A 138 -12.63 1.77 -8.68
N ALA A 139 -13.79 1.46 -9.26
CA ALA A 139 -15.08 1.66 -8.60
C ALA A 139 -15.20 0.85 -7.30
N ALA A 140 -14.78 -0.42 -7.31
CA ALA A 140 -14.78 -1.26 -6.11
C ALA A 140 -13.83 -0.71 -5.03
N ALA A 141 -12.67 -0.18 -5.41
CA ALA A 141 -11.75 0.47 -4.50
C ALA A 141 -12.34 1.73 -3.86
N VAL A 142 -13.01 2.57 -4.66
CA VAL A 142 -13.70 3.78 -4.16
C VAL A 142 -14.79 3.43 -3.15
N VAL A 143 -15.63 2.44 -3.47
CA VAL A 143 -16.69 1.96 -2.56
C VAL A 143 -16.08 1.47 -1.24
N HIS A 144 -15.02 0.67 -1.31
CA HIS A 144 -14.34 0.19 -0.10
C HIS A 144 -13.82 1.36 0.77
N MET A 145 -13.12 2.33 0.17
CA MET A 145 -12.58 3.48 0.91
C MET A 145 -13.67 4.34 1.54
N VAL A 146 -14.77 4.58 0.82
CA VAL A 146 -15.91 5.36 1.31
C VAL A 146 -16.56 4.65 2.50
N ASN A 147 -16.83 3.35 2.38
CA ASN A 147 -17.48 2.58 3.44
C ASN A 147 -16.58 2.47 4.68
N ALA A 148 -15.28 2.32 4.49
CA ALA A 148 -14.29 2.36 5.58
C ALA A 148 -14.17 3.74 6.25
N SER A 149 -14.70 4.79 5.60
CA SER A 149 -14.57 6.18 6.07
C SER A 149 -15.91 6.82 6.49
N GLY A 150 -16.90 5.98 6.80
CA GLY A 150 -18.18 6.41 7.34
C GLY A 150 -19.25 6.72 6.29
N GLY A 151 -19.02 6.38 5.03
CA GLY A 151 -20.03 6.40 3.96
C GLY A 151 -20.76 5.06 3.83
N SER A 152 -21.71 5.04 2.88
CA SER A 152 -22.49 3.84 2.53
C SER A 152 -22.86 3.92 1.04
N PHE A 153 -22.09 3.19 0.18
CA PHE A 153 -22.32 3.12 -1.26
C PHE A 153 -22.64 1.70 -1.71
#